data_da32acf8e2340263a977a09df683d2ca
#
_entry.id   da32acf8e2340263a977a09df683d2ca
#
_cell.length_a   1.000
_cell.length_b   1.000
_cell.length_c   1.000
_cell.angle_alpha   90.00
_cell.angle_beta   90.00
_cell.angle_gamma   90.00
#
_symmetry.space_group_name_H-M   'P 1'
#
loop_
_entity.id
_entity.type
_entity.pdbx_description
1 polymer ?
#
loop_
_entity_poly.entity_id
_entity_poly.type
_entity_poly.pdbx_seq_one_letter_code
_entity_poly.pdbx_strand_id
1 'polypeptide(L)'
;MGSEMCIRDRVATGHYSRLEEKNGNIYIVAGDDDKKDQSYFLWRLGQDVLKRCIFPLGDYTKVKVREYLAEKGYEAKSKEGESMEVCFIKGDYRDFLREQCPELDSEIGPGWFVNSEGVKLGKHKGAPYYTIGQRKGLEIALGKPAYVLKINPQKNTVMLGDAEQLRTEYMLTEQDNLIDEQEFFSASDLTVRIRYRSKPIPCTVKRLEDGRLFVHFLSEASAIAPGQSAVFYIGRRVVGGSFIASQRG
;
A
#
# COMPACT_ATOMS: atom_id res chain seq x y z
N MET A 1 24.97 -29.43 29.59
CA MET A 1 25.44 -28.37 28.67
C MET A 1 24.19 -27.64 28.21
N GLY A 2 23.91 -26.49 28.82
CA GLY A 2 22.79 -25.66 28.40
C GLY A 2 23.09 -25.05 27.03
N SER A 3 22.20 -25.26 26.06
CA SER A 3 22.24 -24.51 24.82
C SER A 3 21.98 -23.05 25.15
N GLU A 4 23.00 -22.21 25.04
CA GLU A 4 22.79 -20.76 25.00
C GLU A 4 21.92 -20.46 23.80
N MET A 5 20.62 -20.28 24.05
CA MET A 5 19.73 -19.66 23.04
C MET A 5 20.25 -18.23 22.86
N CYS A 6 20.87 -17.96 21.70
CA CYS A 6 21.16 -16.59 21.27
C CYS A 6 19.84 -15.84 21.16
N ILE A 7 19.45 -15.14 22.21
CA ILE A 7 18.30 -14.24 22.20
C ILE A 7 18.71 -13.04 21.34
N ARG A 8 18.17 -12.95 20.16
CA ARG A 8 18.33 -11.77 19.31
C ARG A 8 17.35 -10.72 19.77
N ASP A 9 17.85 -9.69 20.42
CA ASP A 9 17.03 -8.66 21.08
C ASP A 9 16.46 -7.66 20.08
N ARG A 10 17.11 -7.46 18.93
CA ARG A 10 16.79 -6.44 17.94
C ARG A 10 16.83 -6.97 16.51
N VAL A 11 16.04 -6.33 15.65
CA VAL A 11 16.00 -6.59 14.21
C VAL A 11 16.40 -5.32 13.48
N ALA A 12 17.49 -5.37 12.72
CA ALA A 12 17.90 -4.30 11.82
C ALA A 12 17.45 -4.62 10.39
N THR A 13 16.81 -3.68 9.71
CA THR A 13 16.37 -3.84 8.32
C THR A 13 16.71 -2.61 7.49
N GLY A 14 16.87 -2.81 6.18
CA GLY A 14 17.23 -1.75 5.23
C GLY A 14 16.07 -0.85 4.79
N HIS A 15 14.99 -0.74 5.58
CA HIS A 15 13.91 0.18 5.26
C HIS A 15 14.34 1.64 5.43
N TYR A 16 13.96 2.47 4.46
CA TYR A 16 14.12 3.93 4.54
C TYR A 16 12.99 4.50 5.40
N SER A 17 13.14 4.41 6.70
CA SER A 17 12.20 4.87 7.71
C SER A 17 12.95 5.16 9.00
N ARG A 18 12.39 5.95 9.90
CA ARG A 18 12.95 6.27 11.22
C ARG A 18 11.97 5.87 12.32
N LEU A 19 12.48 5.84 13.53
CA LEU A 19 11.67 5.70 14.74
C LEU A 19 11.78 6.98 15.57
N GLU A 20 10.66 7.40 16.14
CA GLU A 20 10.56 8.53 17.06
C GLU A 20 9.79 8.08 18.31
N GLU A 21 10.31 8.38 19.48
CA GLU A 21 9.58 8.16 20.73
C GLU A 21 8.89 9.45 21.15
N LYS A 22 7.59 9.36 21.43
CA LYS A 22 6.77 10.47 21.90
C LYS A 22 5.71 9.95 22.87
N ASN A 23 5.63 10.55 24.06
CA ASN A 23 4.67 10.19 25.11
C ASN A 23 4.66 8.68 25.48
N GLY A 24 5.84 8.04 25.47
CA GLY A 24 6.00 6.60 25.76
C GLY A 24 5.61 5.66 24.62
N ASN A 25 5.16 6.18 23.48
CA ASN A 25 4.88 5.42 22.27
C ASN A 25 5.99 5.59 21.23
N ILE A 26 6.28 4.54 20.47
CA ILE A 26 7.23 4.56 19.37
C ILE A 26 6.44 4.69 18.05
N TYR A 27 6.80 5.66 17.28
CA TYR A 27 6.19 5.97 15.98
C TYR A 27 7.17 5.68 14.85
N ILE A 28 6.64 5.23 13.74
CA ILE A 28 7.36 5.18 12.47
C ILE A 28 7.31 6.59 11.86
N VAL A 29 8.44 7.09 11.41
CA VAL A 29 8.57 8.38 10.73
C VAL A 29 9.13 8.14 9.33
N ALA A 30 8.64 8.89 8.35
CA ALA A 30 9.15 8.85 7.00
C ALA A 30 10.66 9.10 6.97
N GLY A 31 11.39 8.32 6.17
CA GLY A 31 12.83 8.48 5.98
C GLY A 31 13.20 9.80 5.33
N ASP A 32 14.47 10.19 5.38
CA ASP A 32 14.95 11.46 4.79
C ASP A 32 14.91 11.48 3.27
N ASP A 33 14.94 10.32 2.63
CA ASP A 33 14.74 10.18 1.19
C ASP A 33 13.24 10.02 0.88
N ASP A 34 12.55 11.10 0.54
CA ASP A 34 11.13 11.11 0.21
C ASP A 34 10.77 10.18 -0.97
N LYS A 35 11.74 9.93 -1.89
CA LYS A 35 11.53 9.02 -3.03
C LYS A 35 11.66 7.55 -2.63
N LYS A 36 12.30 7.28 -1.51
CA LYS A 36 12.57 5.94 -0.98
C LYS A 36 11.86 5.65 0.34
N ASP A 37 11.11 6.62 0.86
CA ASP A 37 10.32 6.42 2.09
C ASP A 37 9.48 5.15 2.03
N GLN A 38 9.66 4.31 3.04
CA GLN A 38 8.99 3.01 3.17
C GLN A 38 8.11 2.93 4.43
N SER A 39 7.89 4.03 5.11
CA SER A 39 7.03 4.11 6.30
C SER A 39 5.62 3.56 6.06
N TYR A 40 5.12 3.72 4.83
CA TYR A 40 3.82 3.20 4.40
C TYR A 40 3.65 1.69 4.60
N PHE A 41 4.70 0.89 4.48
CA PHE A 41 4.60 -0.57 4.60
C PHE A 41 4.65 -1.07 6.06
N LEU A 42 5.05 -0.21 6.99
CA LEU A 42 5.39 -0.59 8.36
C LEU A 42 4.25 -0.36 9.38
N TRP A 43 3.13 0.21 8.96
CA TRP A 43 2.03 0.63 9.84
C TRP A 43 1.45 -0.49 10.73
N ARG A 44 1.62 -1.75 10.32
CA ARG A 44 1.12 -2.91 11.08
C ARG A 44 2.01 -3.33 12.26
N LEU A 45 3.20 -2.75 12.38
CA LEU A 45 4.12 -3.10 13.46
C LEU A 45 3.58 -2.57 14.79
N GLY A 46 3.36 -3.48 15.74
CA GLY A 46 2.96 -3.13 17.09
C GLY A 46 4.14 -2.59 17.92
N GLN A 47 3.84 -1.97 19.06
CA GLN A 47 4.81 -1.35 19.95
C GLN A 47 5.92 -2.33 20.40
N ASP A 48 5.59 -3.59 20.69
CA ASP A 48 6.56 -4.61 21.11
C ASP A 48 7.59 -4.93 20.03
N VAL A 49 7.17 -4.85 18.74
CA VAL A 49 8.07 -5.03 17.61
C VAL A 49 8.90 -3.78 17.38
N LEU A 50 8.27 -2.60 17.41
CA LEU A 50 8.94 -1.32 17.16
C LEU A 50 10.07 -1.06 18.16
N LYS A 51 9.91 -1.44 19.44
CA LYS A 51 10.96 -1.37 20.48
C LYS A 51 12.23 -2.14 20.12
N ARG A 52 12.13 -3.12 19.23
CA ARG A 52 13.23 -3.99 18.80
C ARG A 52 13.72 -3.68 17.39
N CYS A 53 13.04 -2.79 16.65
CA CYS A 53 13.42 -2.43 15.30
C CYS A 53 14.56 -1.41 15.27
N ILE A 54 15.42 -1.54 14.27
CA ILE A 54 16.45 -0.56 13.90
C ILE A 54 16.36 -0.36 12.39
N PHE A 55 16.26 0.88 11.94
CA PHE A 55 16.24 1.27 10.55
C PHE A 55 17.47 2.11 10.20
N PRO A 56 18.62 1.50 9.92
CA PRO A 56 19.90 2.22 9.75
C PRO A 56 19.91 3.18 8.55
N LEU A 57 19.01 3.01 7.58
CA LEU A 57 18.95 3.82 6.37
C LEU A 57 17.98 5.00 6.47
N GLY A 58 17.33 5.20 7.60
CA GLY A 58 16.31 6.23 7.77
C GLY A 58 16.81 7.65 7.56
N ASP A 59 18.05 7.92 7.98
CA ASP A 59 18.70 9.24 7.88
C ASP A 59 19.58 9.40 6.62
N TYR A 60 19.50 8.45 5.69
CA TYR A 60 20.32 8.46 4.48
C TYR A 60 19.47 8.56 3.22
N THR A 61 19.96 9.32 2.23
CA THR A 61 19.45 9.21 0.87
C THR A 61 20.06 8.02 0.15
N LYS A 62 19.37 7.46 -0.84
CA LYS A 62 19.91 6.37 -1.67
C LYS A 62 21.24 6.72 -2.32
N VAL A 63 21.44 7.99 -2.65
CA VAL A 63 22.71 8.49 -3.22
C VAL A 63 23.83 8.31 -2.19
N LYS A 64 23.66 8.81 -0.98
CA LYS A 64 24.65 8.65 0.10
C LYS A 64 24.97 7.20 0.41
N VAL A 65 23.96 6.32 0.39
CA VAL A 65 24.16 4.87 0.59
C VAL A 65 25.04 4.28 -0.52
N ARG A 66 24.83 4.68 -1.78
CA ARG A 66 25.66 4.23 -2.90
C ARG A 66 27.10 4.73 -2.81
N GLU A 67 27.28 5.99 -2.44
CA GLU A 67 28.61 6.58 -2.21
C GLU A 67 29.36 5.82 -1.13
N TYR A 68 28.71 5.59 0.01
CA TYR A 68 29.28 4.82 1.11
C TYR A 68 29.69 3.39 0.69
N LEU A 69 28.84 2.70 -0.10
CA LEU A 69 29.17 1.36 -0.60
C LEU A 69 30.39 1.38 -1.53
N ALA A 70 30.50 2.38 -2.39
CA ALA A 70 31.66 2.55 -3.29
C ALA A 70 32.95 2.80 -2.47
N GLU A 71 32.91 3.69 -1.49
CA GLU A 71 34.03 3.96 -0.58
C GLU A 71 34.49 2.71 0.21
N LYS A 72 33.56 1.82 0.53
CA LYS A 72 33.87 0.54 1.20
C LYS A 72 34.27 -0.60 0.27
N GLY A 73 34.45 -0.34 -1.02
CA GLY A 73 34.86 -1.33 -2.01
C GLY A 73 33.74 -2.23 -2.56
N TYR A 74 32.45 -1.89 -2.30
CA TYR A 74 31.30 -2.61 -2.82
C TYR A 74 30.76 -1.98 -4.11
N GLU A 75 31.63 -1.72 -5.08
CA GLU A 75 31.27 -1.00 -6.31
C GLU A 75 30.15 -1.68 -7.13
N ALA A 76 30.15 -3.01 -7.23
CA ALA A 76 29.11 -3.76 -7.93
C ALA A 76 27.73 -3.47 -7.31
N LYS A 77 27.64 -3.49 -5.98
CA LYS A 77 26.41 -3.23 -5.23
C LYS A 77 25.98 -1.77 -5.31
N SER A 78 26.93 -0.84 -5.35
CA SER A 78 26.65 0.59 -5.50
C SER A 78 26.00 0.94 -6.84
N LYS A 79 26.32 0.18 -7.90
CA LYS A 79 25.79 0.34 -9.26
C LYS A 79 24.55 -0.50 -9.56
N GLU A 80 24.15 -1.38 -8.64
CA GLU A 80 22.99 -2.26 -8.83
C GLU A 80 21.71 -1.44 -9.07
N GLY A 81 20.95 -1.83 -10.08
CA GLY A 81 19.68 -1.21 -10.44
C GLY A 81 18.63 -1.33 -9.32
N GLU A 82 17.61 -0.54 -9.42
CA GLU A 82 16.48 -0.62 -8.48
C GLU A 82 15.57 -1.78 -8.87
N SER A 83 15.22 -2.60 -7.89
CA SER A 83 14.06 -3.49 -8.04
C SER A 83 12.82 -2.61 -8.09
N MET A 84 12.21 -2.47 -9.25
CA MET A 84 11.01 -1.64 -9.47
C MET A 84 9.75 -2.31 -8.93
N GLU A 85 9.83 -3.58 -8.56
CA GLU A 85 8.74 -4.45 -8.14
C GLU A 85 8.98 -5.03 -6.74
N VAL A 86 8.06 -5.86 -6.28
CA VAL A 86 8.18 -6.55 -4.98
C VAL A 86 9.46 -7.38 -4.96
N CYS A 87 10.26 -7.28 -3.90
CA CYS A 87 11.64 -7.77 -3.80
C CYS A 87 11.86 -9.25 -4.19
N PHE A 88 10.81 -10.06 -4.21
CA PHE A 88 10.86 -11.48 -4.53
C PHE A 88 10.19 -11.85 -5.88
N ILE A 89 9.60 -10.87 -6.60
CA ILE A 89 9.00 -11.10 -7.92
C ILE A 89 10.00 -10.63 -8.99
N LYS A 90 10.43 -11.56 -9.84
CA LYS A 90 11.24 -11.26 -11.02
C LYS A 90 10.34 -11.25 -12.23
N GLY A 91 10.14 -10.07 -12.85
CA GLY A 91 9.28 -9.94 -14.03
C GLY A 91 7.83 -9.56 -13.72
N ASP A 92 6.88 -9.97 -14.56
CA ASP A 92 5.46 -9.64 -14.39
C ASP A 92 4.85 -10.40 -13.20
N TYR A 93 4.20 -9.67 -12.28
CA TYR A 93 3.52 -10.27 -11.12
C TYR A 93 2.44 -11.31 -11.53
N ARG A 94 1.94 -11.23 -12.75
CA ARG A 94 0.95 -12.18 -13.30
C ARG A 94 1.55 -13.56 -13.50
N ASP A 95 2.82 -13.62 -13.91
CA ASP A 95 3.54 -14.88 -14.07
C ASP A 95 3.80 -15.51 -12.70
N PHE A 96 4.20 -14.68 -11.73
CA PHE A 96 4.32 -15.12 -10.33
C PHE A 96 2.98 -15.66 -9.77
N LEU A 97 1.86 -14.99 -10.05
CA LEU A 97 0.54 -15.49 -9.61
C LEU A 97 0.22 -16.84 -10.22
N ARG A 98 0.52 -17.06 -11.50
CA ARG A 98 0.31 -18.37 -12.15
C ARG A 98 1.20 -19.48 -11.58
N GLU A 99 2.46 -19.15 -11.24
CA GLU A 99 3.37 -20.09 -10.59
C GLU A 99 2.90 -20.49 -9.19
N GLN A 100 2.35 -19.54 -8.40
CA GLN A 100 1.90 -19.79 -7.04
C GLN A 100 0.50 -20.40 -6.97
N CYS A 101 -0.36 -20.13 -7.93
CA CYS A 101 -1.73 -20.60 -8.04
C CYS A 101 -2.00 -21.12 -9.45
N PRO A 102 -1.48 -22.31 -9.83
CA PRO A 102 -1.63 -22.86 -11.19
C PRO A 102 -3.10 -23.06 -11.58
N GLU A 103 -3.97 -23.28 -10.59
CA GLU A 103 -5.41 -23.46 -10.75
C GLU A 103 -6.15 -22.16 -11.09
N LEU A 104 -5.54 -20.99 -10.92
CA LEU A 104 -6.19 -19.69 -11.08
C LEU A 104 -6.78 -19.51 -12.48
N ASP A 105 -6.02 -19.88 -13.51
CA ASP A 105 -6.47 -19.75 -14.91
C ASP A 105 -7.53 -20.80 -15.26
N SER A 106 -7.50 -22.01 -14.66
CA SER A 106 -8.47 -23.07 -14.89
C SER A 106 -9.79 -22.85 -14.15
N GLU A 107 -9.74 -22.30 -12.94
CA GLU A 107 -10.93 -22.05 -12.12
C GLU A 107 -11.65 -20.75 -12.50
N ILE A 108 -10.90 -19.69 -12.81
CA ILE A 108 -11.47 -18.36 -13.08
C ILE A 108 -11.57 -18.10 -14.59
N GLY A 109 -10.50 -18.39 -15.33
CA GLY A 109 -10.44 -18.21 -16.78
C GLY A 109 -10.76 -16.80 -17.29
N PRO A 110 -10.97 -16.64 -18.61
CA PRO A 110 -11.32 -15.35 -19.21
C PRO A 110 -12.71 -14.88 -18.79
N GLY A 111 -12.84 -13.58 -18.48
CA GLY A 111 -14.09 -12.92 -18.17
C GLY A 111 -14.44 -11.79 -19.13
N TRP A 112 -15.32 -10.88 -18.72
CA TRP A 112 -15.79 -9.79 -19.55
C TRP A 112 -15.51 -8.43 -18.93
N PHE A 113 -14.93 -7.55 -19.74
CA PHE A 113 -15.06 -6.12 -19.51
C PHE A 113 -16.49 -5.68 -19.78
N VAL A 114 -17.04 -4.88 -18.89
CA VAL A 114 -18.40 -4.34 -19.00
C VAL A 114 -18.41 -2.83 -18.75
N ASN A 115 -19.39 -2.12 -19.28
CA ASN A 115 -19.64 -0.72 -18.90
C ASN A 115 -20.56 -0.65 -17.65
N SER A 116 -20.93 0.56 -17.23
CA SER A 116 -21.83 0.81 -16.10
C SER A 116 -23.24 0.21 -16.27
N GLU A 117 -23.68 0.00 -17.50
CA GLU A 117 -24.97 -0.60 -17.86
C GLU A 117 -24.91 -2.13 -17.96
N GLY A 118 -23.71 -2.73 -17.77
CA GLY A 118 -23.48 -4.16 -17.88
C GLY A 118 -23.28 -4.66 -19.32
N VAL A 119 -23.17 -3.76 -20.30
CA VAL A 119 -22.89 -4.13 -21.70
C VAL A 119 -21.46 -4.64 -21.81
N LYS A 120 -21.29 -5.78 -22.48
CA LYS A 120 -19.98 -6.40 -22.73
C LYS A 120 -19.17 -5.58 -23.72
N LEU A 121 -17.95 -5.18 -23.32
CA LEU A 121 -17.03 -4.39 -24.14
C LEU A 121 -15.95 -5.27 -24.81
N GLY A 122 -15.56 -6.36 -24.16
CA GLY A 122 -14.52 -7.27 -24.64
C GLY A 122 -14.17 -8.31 -23.57
N LYS A 123 -13.32 -9.26 -23.92
CA LYS A 123 -12.83 -10.28 -22.99
C LYS A 123 -11.59 -9.81 -22.24
N HIS A 124 -11.42 -10.28 -21.01
CA HIS A 124 -10.20 -10.11 -20.21
C HIS A 124 -9.66 -11.46 -19.72
N LYS A 125 -8.43 -11.48 -19.22
CA LYS A 125 -7.68 -12.69 -18.82
C LYS A 125 -8.16 -13.33 -17.49
N GLY A 126 -9.01 -12.66 -16.73
CA GLY A 126 -9.48 -13.08 -15.41
C GLY A 126 -9.51 -11.88 -14.44
N ALA A 127 -10.55 -11.78 -13.62
CA ALA A 127 -10.73 -10.66 -12.67
C ALA A 127 -9.53 -10.41 -11.74
N PRO A 128 -8.80 -11.43 -11.23
CA PRO A 128 -7.65 -11.23 -10.34
C PRO A 128 -6.47 -10.47 -10.94
N TYR A 129 -6.39 -10.38 -12.26
CA TYR A 129 -5.31 -9.66 -12.95
C TYR A 129 -5.54 -8.15 -13.07
N TYR A 130 -6.59 -7.63 -12.43
CA TYR A 130 -6.97 -6.22 -12.53
C TYR A 130 -7.09 -5.58 -11.15
N THR A 131 -6.86 -4.27 -11.10
CA THR A 131 -6.96 -3.48 -9.87
C THR A 131 -7.79 -2.23 -10.14
N ILE A 132 -8.61 -1.80 -9.19
CA ILE A 132 -9.40 -0.56 -9.29
C ILE A 132 -8.48 0.62 -9.57
N GLY A 133 -8.84 1.45 -10.54
CA GLY A 133 -8.05 2.58 -11.04
C GLY A 133 -6.98 2.21 -12.06
N GLN A 134 -6.81 0.94 -12.42
CA GLN A 134 -5.90 0.52 -13.47
C GLN A 134 -6.34 1.09 -14.82
N ARG A 135 -5.39 1.69 -15.56
CA ARG A 135 -5.56 2.21 -16.92
C ARG A 135 -4.75 1.43 -17.95
N LYS A 136 -3.49 1.07 -17.59
CA LYS A 136 -2.55 0.39 -18.49
C LYS A 136 -2.77 -1.12 -18.46
N GLY A 137 -2.44 -1.81 -19.56
CA GLY A 137 -2.48 -3.27 -19.63
C GLY A 137 -3.89 -3.86 -19.62
N LEU A 138 -4.92 -3.09 -20.02
CA LEU A 138 -6.28 -3.59 -20.18
C LEU A 138 -6.43 -4.39 -21.49
N GLU A 139 -5.56 -4.18 -22.47
CA GLU A 139 -5.56 -4.88 -23.76
C GLU A 139 -6.90 -4.80 -24.50
N ILE A 140 -7.61 -3.68 -24.37
CA ILE A 140 -8.86 -3.39 -25.04
C ILE A 140 -8.82 -2.01 -25.70
N ALA A 141 -9.30 -1.90 -26.92
CA ALA A 141 -9.38 -0.66 -27.67
C ALA A 141 -10.81 -0.08 -27.59
N LEU A 142 -10.98 1.00 -26.83
CA LEU A 142 -12.27 1.68 -26.64
C LEU A 142 -12.32 3.06 -27.29
N GLY A 143 -11.27 3.46 -28.04
CA GLY A 143 -11.17 4.78 -28.66
C GLY A 143 -10.94 5.95 -27.68
N LYS A 144 -11.05 5.71 -26.37
CA LYS A 144 -10.75 6.67 -25.30
C LYS A 144 -10.08 5.98 -24.10
N PRO A 145 -9.37 6.73 -23.25
CA PRO A 145 -8.85 6.18 -22.01
C PRO A 145 -9.96 5.60 -21.14
N ALA A 146 -9.75 4.39 -20.62
CA ALA A 146 -10.68 3.75 -19.70
C ALA A 146 -9.96 3.28 -18.44
N TYR A 147 -10.67 3.21 -17.35
CA TYR A 147 -10.18 2.83 -16.02
C TYR A 147 -11.03 1.71 -15.44
N VAL A 148 -10.40 0.83 -14.68
CA VAL A 148 -11.12 -0.18 -13.90
C VAL A 148 -11.87 0.51 -12.77
N LEU A 149 -13.19 0.47 -12.80
CA LEU A 149 -14.07 1.07 -11.79
C LEU A 149 -14.45 0.09 -10.68
N LYS A 150 -14.78 -1.15 -11.08
CA LYS A 150 -15.24 -2.19 -10.16
C LYS A 150 -14.83 -3.56 -10.68
N ILE A 151 -14.54 -4.46 -9.77
CA ILE A 151 -14.23 -5.86 -10.05
C ILE A 151 -15.27 -6.71 -9.34
N ASN A 152 -15.90 -7.63 -10.05
CA ASN A 152 -16.81 -8.62 -9.49
C ASN A 152 -16.22 -10.02 -9.71
N PRO A 153 -15.56 -10.60 -8.71
CA PRO A 153 -14.96 -11.93 -8.83
C PRO A 153 -15.98 -13.04 -9.11
N GLN A 154 -17.18 -12.96 -8.49
CA GLN A 154 -18.23 -14.00 -8.63
C GLN A 154 -18.77 -14.07 -10.05
N LYS A 155 -18.89 -12.93 -10.74
CA LYS A 155 -19.36 -12.86 -12.13
C LYS A 155 -18.21 -12.85 -13.12
N ASN A 156 -16.97 -12.88 -12.63
CA ASN A 156 -15.75 -12.71 -13.42
C ASN A 156 -15.88 -11.51 -14.41
N THR A 157 -16.28 -10.34 -13.88
CA THR A 157 -16.45 -9.12 -14.67
C THR A 157 -15.62 -7.99 -14.11
N VAL A 158 -15.08 -7.18 -15.00
CA VAL A 158 -14.33 -5.96 -14.71
C VAL A 158 -15.04 -4.79 -15.38
N MET A 159 -15.57 -3.88 -14.57
CA MET A 159 -16.28 -2.69 -15.07
C MET A 159 -15.26 -1.61 -15.44
N LEU A 160 -15.40 -1.07 -16.64
CA LEU A 160 -14.60 0.03 -17.15
C LEU A 160 -15.43 1.31 -17.28
N GLY A 161 -14.79 2.45 -17.06
CA GLY A 161 -15.38 3.76 -17.23
C GLY A 161 -14.36 4.89 -17.22
N ASP A 162 -14.85 6.12 -17.03
CA ASP A 162 -14.03 7.33 -17.07
C ASP A 162 -13.39 7.62 -15.68
N ALA A 163 -12.34 8.43 -15.66
CA ALA A 163 -11.58 8.75 -14.43
C ALA A 163 -12.45 9.43 -13.35
N GLU A 164 -13.40 10.25 -13.78
CA GLU A 164 -14.31 10.99 -12.90
C GLU A 164 -15.16 10.05 -12.03
N GLN A 165 -15.52 8.88 -12.55
CA GLN A 165 -16.30 7.87 -11.84
C GLN A 165 -15.51 7.15 -10.72
N LEU A 166 -14.20 7.37 -10.66
CA LEU A 166 -13.34 6.86 -9.56
C LEU A 166 -13.28 7.81 -8.37
N ARG A 167 -13.79 9.04 -8.49
CA ARG A 167 -13.75 10.02 -7.41
C ARG A 167 -14.69 9.61 -6.28
N THR A 168 -14.26 9.85 -5.07
CA THR A 168 -15.05 9.61 -3.87
C THR A 168 -14.67 10.59 -2.77
N GLU A 169 -15.64 10.92 -1.93
CA GLU A 169 -15.47 11.80 -0.77
C GLU A 169 -15.14 11.04 0.50
N TYR A 170 -15.33 9.72 0.51
CA TYR A 170 -15.07 8.90 1.70
C TYR A 170 -14.61 7.49 1.35
N MET A 171 -14.07 6.82 2.35
CA MET A 171 -13.85 5.39 2.35
C MET A 171 -14.18 4.79 3.72
N LEU A 172 -14.45 3.48 3.72
CA LEU A 172 -14.50 2.66 4.94
C LEU A 172 -13.22 1.86 5.05
N THR A 173 -12.75 1.70 6.28
CA THR A 173 -11.57 0.86 6.54
C THR A 173 -11.83 -0.07 7.71
N GLU A 174 -11.07 -1.14 7.80
CA GLU A 174 -11.19 -2.20 8.81
C GLU A 174 -9.83 -2.68 9.28
N GLN A 175 -9.79 -3.40 10.41
CA GLN A 175 -8.55 -3.97 10.97
C GLN A 175 -7.47 -2.91 11.19
N ASP A 176 -7.84 -1.83 11.85
CA ASP A 176 -6.92 -0.73 12.13
C ASP A 176 -5.87 -1.11 13.19
N ASN A 177 -4.71 -0.47 13.09
CA ASN A 177 -3.64 -0.43 14.09
C ASN A 177 -3.33 1.04 14.36
N LEU A 178 -3.86 1.59 15.44
CA LEU A 178 -3.65 2.97 15.88
C LEU A 178 -2.63 2.98 17.01
N ILE A 179 -1.68 3.91 16.97
CA ILE A 179 -0.62 3.99 17.99
C ILE A 179 -1.14 4.66 19.26
N ASP A 180 -1.88 5.75 19.11
CA ASP A 180 -2.56 6.50 20.15
C ASP A 180 -3.92 6.96 19.62
N GLU A 181 -4.99 6.34 20.11
CA GLU A 181 -6.36 6.66 19.65
C GLU A 181 -6.76 8.10 19.99
N GLN A 182 -6.35 8.61 21.13
CA GLN A 182 -6.71 9.98 21.54
C GLN A 182 -6.05 11.01 20.61
N GLU A 183 -4.75 10.87 20.35
CA GLU A 183 -4.03 11.71 19.37
C GLU A 183 -4.66 11.58 17.99
N PHE A 184 -4.95 10.36 17.54
CA PHE A 184 -5.48 10.08 16.21
C PHE A 184 -6.82 10.77 15.94
N PHE A 185 -7.80 10.62 16.84
CA PHE A 185 -9.14 11.19 16.64
C PHE A 185 -9.23 12.68 16.93
N SER A 186 -8.28 13.25 17.68
CA SER A 186 -8.25 14.69 17.98
C SER A 186 -7.42 15.52 17.00
N ALA A 187 -6.66 14.86 16.10
CA ALA A 187 -5.77 15.55 15.18
C ALA A 187 -6.54 16.38 14.14
N SER A 188 -6.15 17.63 13.98
CA SER A 188 -6.69 18.56 12.97
C SER A 188 -5.94 18.54 11.64
N ASP A 189 -4.74 17.98 11.61
CA ASP A 189 -3.82 17.92 10.45
C ASP A 189 -3.59 16.49 9.96
N LEU A 190 -4.56 15.61 10.23
CA LEU A 190 -4.51 14.21 9.81
C LEU A 190 -4.54 14.09 8.29
N THR A 191 -3.63 13.31 7.75
CA THR A 191 -3.61 12.96 6.33
C THR A 191 -3.57 11.45 6.15
N VAL A 192 -4.06 10.96 5.00
CA VAL A 192 -4.04 9.54 4.67
C VAL A 192 -3.39 9.29 3.31
N ARG A 193 -2.56 8.24 3.22
CA ARG A 193 -2.10 7.69 1.95
C ARG A 193 -2.84 6.37 1.69
N ILE A 194 -3.45 6.27 0.53
CA ILE A 194 -4.26 5.10 0.10
C ILE A 194 -3.50 4.15 -0.83
N ARG A 195 -2.26 4.49 -1.15
CA ARG A 195 -1.30 3.68 -1.93
C ARG A 195 0.11 4.12 -1.60
N TYR A 196 1.04 3.21 -1.75
CA TYR A 196 2.46 3.56 -1.74
C TYR A 196 2.74 4.64 -2.80
N ARG A 197 3.46 5.68 -2.43
CA ARG A 197 3.77 6.86 -3.28
C ARG A 197 2.57 7.73 -3.67
N SER A 198 1.35 7.50 -3.17
CA SER A 198 0.28 8.50 -3.34
C SER A 198 0.59 9.75 -2.51
N LYS A 199 0.11 10.89 -3.00
CA LYS A 199 0.15 12.12 -2.20
C LYS A 199 -0.70 11.93 -0.95
N PRO A 200 -0.28 12.49 0.21
CA PRO A 200 -1.13 12.54 1.39
C PRO A 200 -2.41 13.33 1.09
N ILE A 201 -3.55 12.81 1.52
CA ILE A 201 -4.87 13.45 1.35
C ILE A 201 -5.33 13.88 2.73
N PRO A 202 -5.60 15.16 3.00
CA PRO A 202 -6.19 15.61 4.25
C PRO A 202 -7.54 14.91 4.50
N CYS A 203 -7.78 14.48 5.74
CA CYS A 203 -8.99 13.74 6.07
C CYS A 203 -9.42 13.94 7.52
N THR A 204 -10.68 13.60 7.79
CA THR A 204 -11.21 13.38 9.13
C THR A 204 -11.65 11.94 9.26
N VAL A 205 -11.59 11.41 10.49
CA VAL A 205 -11.90 9.99 10.74
C VAL A 205 -12.89 9.88 11.90
N LYS A 206 -13.84 8.95 11.77
CA LYS A 206 -14.75 8.56 12.84
C LYS A 206 -14.78 7.03 12.96
N ARG A 207 -14.84 6.52 14.19
CA ARG A 207 -15.11 5.11 14.42
C ARG A 207 -16.62 4.87 14.36
N LEU A 208 -17.04 3.89 13.60
CA LEU A 208 -18.42 3.44 13.49
C LEU A 208 -18.76 2.42 14.60
N GLU A 209 -20.04 2.18 14.83
CA GLU A 209 -20.53 1.20 15.82
C GLU A 209 -20.04 -0.23 15.56
N ASP A 210 -19.82 -0.58 14.30
CA ASP A 210 -19.30 -1.89 13.88
C ASP A 210 -17.77 -2.01 13.96
N GLY A 211 -17.10 -1.00 14.52
CA GLY A 211 -15.66 -0.93 14.73
C GLY A 211 -14.86 -0.45 13.51
N ARG A 212 -15.46 -0.31 12.33
CA ARG A 212 -14.81 0.23 11.14
C ARG A 212 -14.51 1.72 11.30
N LEU A 213 -13.54 2.22 10.52
CA LEU A 213 -13.30 3.65 10.43
C LEU A 213 -13.99 4.22 9.18
N PHE A 214 -14.74 5.29 9.37
CA PHE A 214 -15.24 6.14 8.30
C PHE A 214 -14.25 7.28 8.10
N VAL A 215 -13.63 7.33 6.93
CA VAL A 215 -12.63 8.33 6.55
C VAL A 215 -13.26 9.27 5.53
N HIS A 216 -13.43 10.52 5.88
CA HIS A 216 -13.92 11.57 4.98
C HIS A 216 -12.73 12.38 4.47
N PHE A 217 -12.59 12.47 3.15
CA PHE A 217 -11.53 13.22 2.49
C PHE A 217 -11.87 14.71 2.42
N LEU A 218 -10.92 15.56 2.76
CA LEU A 218 -11.05 17.03 2.68
C LEU A 218 -10.55 17.59 1.33
N SER A 219 -10.08 16.72 0.45
CA SER A 219 -9.70 17.06 -0.91
C SER A 219 -9.99 15.85 -1.84
N GLU A 220 -9.79 16.04 -3.14
CA GLU A 220 -10.11 15.02 -4.13
C GLU A 220 -9.35 13.69 -3.86
N ALA A 221 -10.11 12.61 -3.74
CA ALA A 221 -9.61 11.25 -3.67
C ALA A 221 -10.19 10.41 -4.80
N SER A 222 -9.43 9.46 -5.30
CA SER A 222 -9.87 8.61 -6.40
C SER A 222 -9.24 7.23 -6.36
N ALA A 223 -9.91 6.29 -7.02
CA ALA A 223 -9.41 4.94 -7.21
C ALA A 223 -9.13 4.20 -5.88
N ILE A 224 -10.06 4.30 -4.95
CA ILE A 224 -10.02 3.59 -3.66
C ILE A 224 -10.16 2.10 -3.92
N ALA A 225 -9.11 1.33 -3.61
CA ALA A 225 -9.06 -0.10 -3.90
C ALA A 225 -9.19 -0.91 -2.60
N PRO A 226 -10.26 -1.70 -2.41
CA PRO A 226 -10.39 -2.58 -1.26
C PRO A 226 -9.21 -3.53 -1.13
N GLY A 227 -8.83 -3.83 0.13
CA GLY A 227 -7.67 -4.65 0.46
C GLY A 227 -6.32 -3.91 0.43
N GLN A 228 -6.26 -2.70 -0.11
CA GLN A 228 -5.07 -1.85 0.02
C GLN A 228 -5.00 -1.22 1.42
N SER A 229 -3.79 -0.84 1.83
CA SER A 229 -3.60 -0.12 3.08
C SER A 229 -4.01 1.35 2.95
N ALA A 230 -4.66 1.87 3.98
CA ALA A 230 -4.84 3.28 4.26
C ALA A 230 -3.94 3.63 5.43
N VAL A 231 -2.90 4.44 5.22
CA VAL A 231 -1.91 4.77 6.26
C VAL A 231 -2.03 6.24 6.62
N PHE A 232 -2.22 6.49 7.91
CA PHE A 232 -2.51 7.82 8.45
C PHE A 232 -1.25 8.47 9.02
N TYR A 233 -1.12 9.76 8.72
CA TYR A 233 0.04 10.55 9.12
C TYR A 233 -0.37 11.87 9.80
N ILE A 234 0.44 12.28 10.76
CA ILE A 234 0.52 13.65 11.26
C ILE A 234 1.92 14.16 10.89
N GLY A 235 2.00 15.09 9.95
CA GLY A 235 3.25 15.48 9.33
C GLY A 235 3.96 14.29 8.65
N ARG A 236 5.15 13.91 9.14
CA ARG A 236 5.93 12.78 8.62
C ARG A 236 5.76 11.49 9.45
N ARG A 237 5.01 11.55 10.54
CA ARG A 237 4.87 10.47 11.51
C ARG A 237 3.62 9.63 11.19
N VAL A 238 3.79 8.33 11.09
CA VAL A 238 2.69 7.37 10.99
C VAL A 238 2.00 7.26 12.35
N VAL A 239 0.73 7.61 12.42
CA VAL A 239 -0.09 7.53 13.64
C VAL A 239 -1.02 6.32 13.63
N GLY A 240 -1.14 5.63 12.50
CA GLY A 240 -1.89 4.40 12.38
C GLY A 240 -2.07 3.99 10.92
N GLY A 241 -2.79 2.92 10.74
CA GLY A 241 -3.18 2.40 9.42
C GLY A 241 -4.31 1.40 9.55
N SER A 242 -4.90 1.05 8.41
CA SER A 242 -6.00 0.10 8.30
C SER A 242 -6.07 -0.46 6.88
N PHE A 243 -6.86 -1.49 6.67
CA PHE A 243 -7.17 -1.93 5.31
C PHE A 243 -8.42 -1.23 4.79
N ILE A 244 -8.40 -0.84 3.52
CA ILE A 244 -9.57 -0.29 2.84
C ILE A 244 -10.60 -1.41 2.71
N ALA A 245 -11.78 -1.21 3.29
CA ALA A 245 -12.87 -2.17 3.27
C ALA A 245 -13.57 -2.19 1.91
N SER A 246 -14.16 -3.34 1.58
CA SER A 246 -15.07 -3.42 0.43
C SER A 246 -16.30 -2.57 0.72
N GLN A 247 -16.61 -1.63 -0.16
CA GLN A 247 -17.91 -0.97 -0.16
C GLN A 247 -18.94 -2.01 -0.60
N ARG A 248 -19.63 -2.63 0.38
CA ARG A 248 -20.83 -3.42 0.07
C ARG A 248 -21.88 -2.43 -0.40
N GLY A 249 -22.16 -2.44 -1.69
CA GLY A 249 -23.33 -1.80 -2.27
C GLY A 249 -24.56 -2.65 -2.05
#